data_24e30b2306fcc32c5848258f054f996b
#
_entry.id   24e30b2306fcc32c5848258f054f996b
#
_cell.length_a   1.000
_cell.length_b   1.000
_cell.length_c   1.000
_cell.angle_alpha   90.00
_cell.angle_beta   90.00
_cell.angle_gamma   90.00
#
_symmetry.space_group_name_H-M   'P 1'
#
loop_
_entity.id
_entity.type
_entity.pdbx_description
1 polymer ?
#
loop_
_entity_poly.entity_id
_entity_poly.type
_entity_poly.pdbx_seq_one_letter_code
_entity_poly.pdbx_strand_id
1 'polypeptide(L)'
;MLPAALVGECLVPGTGSGDVLFSDVPLSFMGGVDPVTGVVTDIHHPLHGACVSGKGLAIPSGRGSCSGSGVIVEMLVHGSAPAALVFGHHESILTLGVVISRELFGPGIPVLRLAGDDFAAL
;
A
#
# COMPACT_ATOMS: atom_id res chain seq x y z
N MET A 1 9.67 -10.79 -8.10
CA MET A 1 10.78 -9.90 -7.69
C MET A 1 10.74 -8.64 -8.52
N LEU A 2 10.83 -7.50 -7.87
CA LEU A 2 10.87 -6.23 -8.60
C LEU A 2 12.17 -6.10 -9.39
N PRO A 3 12.12 -5.69 -10.66
CA PRO A 3 13.32 -5.32 -11.39
C PRO A 3 14.01 -4.15 -10.67
N ALA A 4 15.33 -4.22 -10.51
CA ALA A 4 16.08 -3.21 -9.79
C ALA A 4 16.11 -1.85 -10.48
N ALA A 5 15.63 -1.76 -11.73
CA ALA A 5 15.76 -0.58 -12.57
C ALA A 5 14.50 0.25 -12.71
N LEU A 6 13.44 -0.03 -11.94
CA LEU A 6 12.23 0.78 -11.99
C LEU A 6 12.46 2.11 -11.26
N VAL A 7 12.15 3.20 -11.95
CA VAL A 7 12.25 4.55 -11.41
C VAL A 7 10.85 5.12 -11.24
N GLY A 8 10.54 5.55 -10.02
CA GLY A 8 9.25 6.11 -9.70
C GLY A 8 9.37 7.42 -8.92
N GLU A 9 8.25 8.10 -8.78
CA GLU A 9 8.13 9.26 -7.92
C GLU A 9 8.07 8.80 -6.47
N CYS A 10 8.98 9.30 -5.64
CA CYS A 10 8.98 8.99 -4.21
C CYS A 10 8.01 9.91 -3.48
N LEU A 11 6.92 9.35 -2.98
CA LEU A 11 5.93 10.10 -2.21
C LEU A 11 6.27 10.13 -0.72
N VAL A 12 6.77 9.00 -0.19
CA VAL A 12 7.29 8.91 1.17
C VAL A 12 8.62 8.16 1.10
N PRO A 13 9.73 8.76 1.56
CA PRO A 13 11.02 8.09 1.53
C PRO A 13 11.11 6.96 2.56
N GLY A 14 11.95 5.99 2.26
CA GLY A 14 12.20 4.86 3.14
C GLY A 14 12.74 3.69 2.36
N THR A 15 12.95 2.59 3.06
CA THR A 15 13.37 1.32 2.46
C THR A 15 12.46 0.21 2.94
N GLY A 16 12.20 -0.75 2.06
CA GLY A 16 11.41 -1.91 2.39
C GLY A 16 11.69 -3.01 1.39
N SER A 17 11.51 -4.24 1.81
CA SER A 17 11.67 -5.40 0.93
C SER A 17 10.63 -6.45 1.25
N GLY A 18 10.21 -7.18 0.24
CA GLY A 18 9.22 -8.23 0.36
C GLY A 18 8.75 -8.67 -1.01
N ASP A 19 7.98 -9.75 -1.05
CA ASP A 19 7.38 -10.20 -2.28
C ASP A 19 6.37 -9.16 -2.79
N VAL A 20 6.26 -9.04 -4.11
CA VAL A 20 5.29 -8.14 -4.72
C VAL A 20 3.91 -8.78 -4.72
N LEU A 21 2.92 -8.05 -4.24
CA LEU A 21 1.51 -8.39 -4.34
C LEU A 21 0.86 -7.35 -5.24
N PHE A 22 0.54 -7.73 -6.47
CA PHE A 22 0.09 -6.82 -7.52
C PHE A 22 -1.39 -7.01 -7.83
N SER A 23 -2.10 -5.90 -8.04
CA SER A 23 -3.43 -5.90 -8.64
C SER A 23 -3.59 -4.67 -9.53
N ASP A 24 -4.34 -4.82 -10.63
CA ASP A 24 -4.74 -3.71 -11.49
C ASP A 24 -6.07 -3.08 -11.05
N VAL A 25 -6.62 -3.53 -9.94
CA VAL A 25 -7.87 -3.01 -9.36
C VAL A 25 -7.55 -2.22 -8.09
N PRO A 26 -8.04 -0.98 -7.94
CA PRO A 26 -7.88 -0.22 -6.70
C PRO A 26 -8.43 -0.99 -5.49
N LEU A 27 -7.82 -0.78 -4.33
CA LEU A 27 -8.21 -1.46 -3.10
C LEU A 27 -8.67 -0.44 -2.06
N SER A 28 -9.85 -0.64 -1.52
CA SER A 28 -10.34 0.12 -0.38
C SER A 28 -9.82 -0.51 0.91
N PHE A 29 -9.05 0.24 1.68
CA PHE A 29 -8.56 -0.26 2.97
C PHE A 29 -9.67 -0.27 4.02
N MET A 30 -10.57 0.71 3.97
CA MET A 30 -11.72 0.71 4.88
C MET A 30 -12.73 -0.34 4.43
N GLY A 31 -12.88 -1.40 5.22
CA GLY A 31 -13.77 -2.51 4.92
C GLY A 31 -13.21 -3.54 3.93
N GLY A 32 -12.09 -3.24 3.27
CA GLY A 32 -11.47 -4.15 2.30
C GLY A 32 -10.23 -4.87 2.81
N VAL A 33 -9.65 -4.41 3.91
CA VAL A 33 -8.47 -5.03 4.54
C VAL A 33 -8.68 -5.10 6.04
N ASP A 34 -8.38 -6.25 6.63
CA ASP A 34 -8.38 -6.40 8.08
C ASP A 34 -7.13 -5.72 8.65
N PRO A 35 -7.26 -4.68 9.47
CA PRO A 35 -6.10 -3.95 9.99
C PRO A 35 -5.29 -4.74 11.02
N VAL A 36 -5.85 -5.79 11.59
CA VAL A 36 -5.14 -6.63 12.57
C VAL A 36 -4.30 -7.69 11.88
N THR A 37 -4.87 -8.37 10.87
CA THR A 37 -4.20 -9.49 10.20
C THR A 37 -3.52 -9.11 8.90
N GLY A 38 -3.92 -7.99 8.26
CA GLY A 38 -3.44 -7.60 6.95
C GLY A 38 -4.08 -8.38 5.81
N VAL A 39 -5.09 -9.18 6.06
CA VAL A 39 -5.76 -9.99 5.03
C VAL A 39 -6.78 -9.14 4.27
N VAL A 40 -6.79 -9.27 2.95
CA VAL A 40 -7.80 -8.62 2.10
C VAL A 40 -9.13 -9.35 2.29
N THR A 41 -10.12 -8.62 2.81
CA THR A 41 -11.44 -9.16 3.15
C THR A 41 -12.51 -8.86 2.10
N ASP A 42 -12.22 -7.96 1.15
CA ASP A 42 -13.14 -7.64 0.05
C ASP A 42 -13.26 -8.84 -0.89
N ILE A 43 -14.41 -9.51 -0.84
CA ILE A 43 -14.67 -10.73 -1.64
C ILE A 43 -14.71 -10.45 -3.15
N HIS A 44 -14.88 -9.20 -3.56
CA HIS A 44 -14.92 -8.80 -4.96
C HIS A 44 -13.56 -8.35 -5.50
N HIS A 45 -12.54 -8.28 -4.64
CA HIS A 45 -11.21 -7.85 -5.06
C HIS A 45 -10.35 -9.05 -5.50
N PRO A 46 -9.52 -8.90 -6.55
CA PRO A 46 -8.64 -9.99 -7.00
C PRO A 46 -7.69 -10.53 -5.93
N LEU A 47 -7.33 -9.69 -4.95
CA LEU A 47 -6.43 -10.10 -3.87
C LEU A 47 -7.15 -10.67 -2.64
N HIS A 48 -8.46 -10.94 -2.73
CA HIS A 48 -9.22 -11.50 -1.62
C HIS A 48 -8.53 -12.73 -1.01
N GLY A 49 -8.37 -12.71 0.29
CA GLY A 49 -7.70 -13.79 1.03
C GLY A 49 -6.19 -13.66 1.12
N ALA A 50 -5.57 -12.77 0.34
CA ALA A 50 -4.14 -12.52 0.42
C ALA A 50 -3.81 -11.63 1.61
N CYS A 51 -2.64 -11.83 2.20
CA CYS A 51 -2.13 -11.00 3.29
C CYS A 51 -1.17 -9.96 2.73
N VAL A 52 -1.43 -8.68 2.97
CA VAL A 52 -0.58 -7.60 2.49
C VAL A 52 0.61 -7.34 3.41
N SER A 53 0.58 -7.87 4.63
CA SER A 53 1.63 -7.63 5.64
C SER A 53 2.99 -8.08 5.13
N GLY A 54 3.97 -7.18 5.20
CA GLY A 54 5.34 -7.48 4.76
C GLY A 54 5.53 -7.62 3.25
N LYS A 55 4.50 -7.32 2.47
CA LYS A 55 4.56 -7.39 1.00
C LYS A 55 4.81 -6.02 0.40
N GLY A 56 5.37 -5.99 -0.80
CA GLY A 56 5.35 -4.80 -1.63
C GLY A 56 3.99 -4.71 -2.32
N LEU A 57 3.05 -4.00 -1.74
CA LEU A 57 1.70 -3.91 -2.28
C LEU A 57 1.65 -2.92 -3.43
N ALA A 58 1.38 -3.43 -4.63
CA ALA A 58 1.27 -2.64 -5.85
C ALA A 58 -0.19 -2.63 -6.33
N ILE A 59 -0.83 -1.49 -6.22
CA ILE A 59 -2.21 -1.25 -6.66
C ILE A 59 -2.29 0.09 -7.38
N PRO A 60 -3.27 0.28 -8.28
CA PRO A 60 -3.39 1.56 -9.00
C PRO A 60 -3.54 2.74 -8.05
N SER A 61 -4.35 2.59 -7.02
CA SER A 61 -4.57 3.61 -5.98
C SER A 61 -5.36 2.99 -4.83
N GLY A 62 -5.47 3.72 -3.72
CA GLY A 62 -6.52 3.46 -2.74
C GLY A 62 -7.88 3.81 -3.34
N ARG A 63 -8.94 3.34 -2.71
CA ARG A 63 -10.31 3.54 -3.17
C ARG A 63 -11.18 3.93 -1.97
N GLY A 64 -12.10 4.86 -2.20
CA GLY A 64 -13.08 5.26 -1.19
C GLY A 64 -12.71 6.56 -0.48
N SER A 65 -13.26 6.74 0.72
CA SER A 65 -13.13 7.96 1.49
C SER A 65 -11.81 8.06 2.27
N CYS A 66 -11.62 9.18 2.96
CA CYS A 66 -10.46 9.42 3.83
C CYS A 66 -10.32 8.40 4.97
N SER A 67 -11.32 7.57 5.22
CA SER A 67 -11.27 6.52 6.26
C SER A 67 -10.14 5.51 6.02
N GLY A 68 -9.72 5.32 4.77
CA GLY A 68 -8.59 4.45 4.44
C GLY A 68 -7.28 4.91 5.06
N SER A 69 -7.08 6.22 5.26
CA SER A 69 -5.89 6.74 5.94
C SER A 69 -5.80 6.27 7.39
N GLY A 70 -6.93 6.22 8.09
CA GLY A 70 -6.98 5.70 9.45
C GLY A 70 -6.67 4.20 9.52
N VAL A 71 -7.11 3.43 8.55
CA VAL A 71 -6.82 2.00 8.50
C VAL A 71 -5.33 1.73 8.31
N ILE A 72 -4.67 2.44 7.39
CA ILE A 72 -3.23 2.23 7.17
C ILE A 72 -2.41 2.68 8.39
N VAL A 73 -2.84 3.73 9.08
CA VAL A 73 -2.20 4.15 10.34
C VAL A 73 -2.30 3.03 11.38
N GLU A 74 -3.48 2.46 11.55
CA GLU A 74 -3.69 1.33 12.47
C GLU A 74 -2.81 0.14 12.13
N MET A 75 -2.72 -0.22 10.84
CA MET A 75 -1.85 -1.30 10.39
C MET A 75 -0.38 -1.04 10.68
N LEU A 76 0.09 0.19 10.46
CA LEU A 76 1.47 0.57 10.74
C LEU A 76 1.80 0.47 12.23
N VAL A 77 0.89 0.93 13.07
CA VAL A 77 1.07 0.86 14.52
C VAL A 77 1.05 -0.60 15.02
N HIS A 78 0.18 -1.43 14.46
CA HIS A 78 0.09 -2.85 14.82
C HIS A 78 1.17 -3.72 14.19
N GLY A 79 1.89 -3.24 13.19
CA GLY A 79 2.91 -4.02 12.49
C GLY A 79 2.35 -4.95 11.41
N SER A 80 1.08 -4.76 11.00
CA SER A 80 0.44 -5.57 9.95
C SER A 80 0.48 -4.91 8.58
N ALA A 81 1.13 -3.77 8.43
CA ALA A 81 1.20 -3.02 7.19
C ALA A 81 2.07 -3.70 6.12
N PRO A 82 1.89 -3.35 4.85
CA PRO A 82 2.83 -3.73 3.80
C PRO A 82 4.24 -3.23 4.09
N ALA A 83 5.23 -3.85 3.46
CA ALA A 83 6.62 -3.37 3.53
C ALA A 83 6.82 -2.10 2.69
N ALA A 84 6.02 -1.92 1.64
CA ALA A 84 6.04 -0.75 0.78
C ALA A 84 4.70 -0.64 0.04
N LEU A 85 4.35 0.58 -0.36
CA LEU A 85 3.21 0.83 -1.23
C LEU A 85 3.71 1.37 -2.57
N VAL A 86 3.21 0.78 -3.66
CA VAL A 86 3.51 1.20 -5.02
C VAL A 86 2.20 1.50 -5.73
N PHE A 87 2.06 2.74 -6.20
CA PHE A 87 0.83 3.18 -6.87
C PHE A 87 1.08 3.44 -8.35
N GLY A 88 0.08 3.15 -9.18
CA GLY A 88 0.10 3.46 -10.59
C GLY A 88 -0.41 4.87 -10.90
N HIS A 89 -1.15 5.48 -9.97
CA HIS A 89 -1.70 6.83 -10.09
C HIS A 89 -1.34 7.66 -8.88
N HIS A 90 -1.54 8.97 -8.96
CA HIS A 90 -1.40 9.84 -7.80
C HIS A 90 -2.41 9.43 -6.73
N GLU A 91 -1.90 9.15 -5.53
CA GLU A 91 -2.72 8.68 -4.42
C GLU A 91 -2.38 9.50 -3.18
N SER A 92 -3.39 10.10 -2.56
CA SER A 92 -3.19 10.99 -1.42
C SER A 92 -3.73 10.43 -0.10
N ILE A 93 -4.73 9.54 -0.14
CA ILE A 93 -5.41 9.06 1.08
C ILE A 93 -4.51 8.14 1.89
N LEU A 94 -4.02 7.06 1.28
CA LEU A 94 -3.13 6.12 1.96
C LEU A 94 -1.77 6.75 2.23
N THR A 95 -1.26 7.55 1.29
CA THR A 95 -0.02 8.30 1.44
C THR A 95 -0.09 9.22 2.66
N LEU A 96 -1.20 9.94 2.82
CA LEU A 96 -1.42 10.78 4.00
C LEU A 96 -1.39 9.96 5.29
N GLY A 97 -2.01 8.79 5.30
CA GLY A 97 -1.99 7.90 6.46
C GLY A 97 -0.58 7.47 6.84
N VAL A 98 0.25 7.14 5.87
CA VAL A 98 1.66 6.81 6.11
C VAL A 98 2.41 7.99 6.70
N VAL A 99 2.22 9.19 6.16
CA VAL A 99 2.85 10.40 6.68
C VAL A 99 2.42 10.68 8.12
N ILE A 100 1.12 10.58 8.41
CA ILE A 100 0.58 10.79 9.76
C ILE A 100 1.20 9.80 10.75
N SER A 101 1.25 8.52 10.41
CA SER A 101 1.84 7.49 11.26
C SER A 101 3.31 7.79 11.55
N ARG A 102 4.07 8.14 10.52
CA ARG A 102 5.49 8.45 10.64
C ARG A 102 5.74 9.65 11.56
N GLU A 103 4.93 10.70 11.43
CA GLU A 103 5.12 11.93 12.19
C GLU A 103 4.60 11.83 13.63
N LEU A 104 3.49 11.12 13.85
CA LEU A 104 2.84 11.08 15.17
C LEU A 104 3.20 9.85 15.99
N PHE A 105 3.47 8.71 15.35
CA PHE A 105 3.67 7.44 16.04
C PHE A 105 5.04 6.80 15.77
N GLY A 106 5.74 7.21 14.72
CA GLY A 106 7.04 6.71 14.34
C GLY A 106 7.07 5.70 13.19
N PRO A 107 6.19 4.68 13.13
CA PRO A 107 6.22 3.71 12.04
C PRO A 107 5.86 4.33 10.69
N GLY A 108 6.60 3.96 9.64
CA GLY A 108 6.34 4.38 8.28
C GLY A 108 6.90 3.38 7.29
N ILE A 109 6.45 3.47 6.05
CA ILE A 109 6.90 2.63 4.95
C ILE A 109 7.13 3.51 3.71
N PRO A 110 7.99 3.09 2.77
CA PRO A 110 8.16 3.83 1.54
C PRO A 110 6.89 3.77 0.68
N VAL A 111 6.57 4.88 0.03
CA VAL A 111 5.45 4.99 -0.91
C VAL A 111 5.99 5.54 -2.21
N LEU A 112 5.78 4.81 -3.30
CA LEU A 112 6.25 5.15 -4.63
C LEU A 112 5.08 5.20 -5.60
N ARG A 113 5.22 6.04 -6.63
CA ARG A 113 4.33 6.04 -7.78
C ARG A 113 5.14 5.69 -9.03
N LEU A 114 4.69 4.69 -9.78
CA LEU A 114 5.28 4.30 -11.05
C LEU A 114 4.37 4.77 -12.20
N ALA A 115 4.98 5.15 -13.31
CA ALA A 115 4.24 5.43 -14.55
C ALA A 115 3.55 4.16 -15.04
N GLY A 116 2.47 4.33 -15.84
CA GLY A 116 1.59 3.23 -16.22
C GLY A 116 2.30 1.99 -16.76
N ASP A 117 3.29 2.16 -17.66
CA ASP A 117 4.01 1.03 -18.24
C ASP A 117 4.89 0.33 -17.19
N ASP A 118 5.57 1.09 -16.34
CA ASP A 118 6.40 0.53 -15.28
C ASP A 118 5.56 -0.16 -14.21
N PHE A 119 4.42 0.43 -13.88
CA PHE A 119 3.48 -0.19 -12.95
C PHE A 119 2.95 -1.52 -13.49
N ALA A 120 2.56 -1.57 -14.75
CA ALA A 120 2.02 -2.77 -15.39
C ALA A 120 3.06 -3.89 -15.52
N ALA A 121 4.34 -3.56 -15.42
CA ALA A 121 5.44 -4.54 -15.51
C ALA A 121 5.71 -5.27 -14.19
N LEU A 122 5.05 -4.89 -13.12
CA LEU A 122 5.25 -5.51 -11.79
C LEU A 122 4.68 -6.94 -11.66
#